data_dd6a54f00cac0b24ab180d2d09421ce2
#
_entry.id   dd6a54f00cac0b24ab180d2d09421ce2
#
_cell.length_a   1.000
_cell.length_b   1.000
_cell.length_c   1.000
_cell.angle_alpha   90.00
_cell.angle_beta   90.00
_cell.angle_gamma   90.00
#
_symmetry.space_group_name_H-M   'P 1'
#
loop_
_entity.id
_entity.type
_entity.pdbx_description
1 polymer ?
#
loop_
_entity_poly.entity_id
_entity_poly.type
_entity_poly.pdbx_seq_one_letter_code
_entity_poly.pdbx_strand_id
1 'polypeptide(L)'
;MNNKLIKTAVILVLLAFLLIPAINPFLNDTAEAAVITQIQDTFGGLLGGTGMLTSARLICAAAVILVVWLACDLVIAALNWLVKKNNNSRSMVGLFVSMIKFLGFIIGGTWTLSVLGVNLTGIFASLGIASLIVGFGAQSLIEDAVTGIFIIFEGQYHVGDIIVLDGFRGTVKKIGVRTTCIEDAGGNQKIVNNSDIRNVQNRSRNTSVAVCDLSISYDSDIREVEKVIAATLPKLHAKYSKLFLTCPRYMGVESLGESSVVLRIIADVTEENFFLGYRTLNREMKLMCDQHGIEIPFNQIVVHQAQN
;
A
#
# COMPACT_ATOMS: atom_id res chain seq x y z
N MET A 1 12.80 22.22 24.05
CA MET A 1 14.21 21.80 23.91
C MET A 1 15.00 23.00 23.38
N ASN A 2 16.06 23.40 24.06
CA ASN A 2 16.69 24.71 23.88
C ASN A 2 17.33 24.83 22.50
N ASN A 3 16.95 25.82 21.71
CA ASN A 3 17.44 26.09 20.34
C ASN A 3 18.99 26.20 20.28
N LYS A 4 19.64 26.44 21.39
CA LYS A 4 21.10 26.43 21.53
C LYS A 4 21.69 25.02 21.46
N LEU A 5 21.05 24.00 22.06
CA LEU A 5 21.50 22.60 22.02
C LEU A 5 21.45 22.02 20.62
N ILE A 6 20.38 22.32 19.89
CA ILE A 6 20.24 21.87 18.48
C ILE A 6 21.29 22.53 17.59
N LYS A 7 21.53 23.83 17.75
CA LYS A 7 22.57 24.56 17.00
C LYS A 7 23.96 24.02 17.32
N THR A 8 24.26 23.75 18.59
CA THR A 8 25.55 23.19 18.98
C THR A 8 25.75 21.77 18.47
N ALA A 9 24.71 20.92 18.48
CA ALA A 9 24.77 19.57 17.93
C ALA A 9 24.96 19.60 16.40
N VAL A 10 24.26 20.49 15.67
CA VAL A 10 24.43 20.68 14.23
C VAL A 10 25.84 21.17 13.89
N ILE A 11 26.40 22.11 14.67
CA ILE A 11 27.76 22.60 14.48
C ILE A 11 28.78 21.49 14.75
N LEU A 12 28.59 20.67 15.80
CA LEU A 12 29.45 19.52 16.08
C LEU A 12 29.38 18.43 15.01
N VAL A 13 28.19 18.16 14.46
CA VAL A 13 28.01 17.23 13.34
C VAL A 13 28.64 17.78 12.06
N LEU A 14 28.53 19.08 11.79
CA LEU A 14 29.20 19.74 10.66
C LEU A 14 30.73 19.76 10.84
N LEU A 15 31.24 20.00 12.04
CA LEU A 15 32.65 19.88 12.36
C LEU A 15 33.16 18.44 12.22
N ALA A 16 32.36 17.47 12.67
CA ALA A 16 32.64 16.05 12.46
C ALA A 16 32.65 15.70 10.96
N PHE A 17 31.74 16.25 10.18
CA PHE A 17 31.69 16.07 8.72
C PHE A 17 32.92 16.69 8.01
N LEU A 18 33.41 17.81 8.49
CA LEU A 18 34.67 18.42 8.04
C LEU A 18 35.90 17.59 8.43
N LEU A 19 35.83 16.83 9.52
CA LEU A 19 36.85 15.87 9.96
C LEU A 19 36.70 14.48 9.32
N ILE A 20 35.64 14.23 8.56
CA ILE A 20 35.41 12.96 7.82
C ILE A 20 36.60 12.57 6.92
N PRO A 21 37.27 13.50 6.18
CA PRO A 21 38.47 13.14 5.45
C PRO A 21 39.56 12.53 6.31
N ALA A 22 39.67 12.99 7.57
CA ALA A 22 40.65 12.51 8.52
C ALA A 22 40.33 11.16 9.18
N ILE A 23 39.04 10.76 9.12
CA ILE A 23 38.51 9.63 9.91
C ILE A 23 37.92 8.56 8.98
N ASN A 24 37.77 8.83 7.67
CA ASN A 24 37.12 7.94 6.71
C ASN A 24 38.10 6.91 6.14
N PRO A 25 37.97 5.62 6.47
CA PRO A 25 38.85 4.57 5.97
C PRO A 25 38.71 4.30 4.45
N PHE A 26 37.73 4.94 3.76
CA PHE A 26 37.51 4.86 2.31
C PHE A 26 38.12 6.02 1.52
N LEU A 27 38.72 7.00 2.17
CA LEU A 27 39.48 8.05 1.51
C LEU A 27 40.93 7.59 1.35
N ASN A 28 41.43 7.63 0.12
CA ASN A 28 42.76 7.25 -0.35
C ASN A 28 43.85 7.31 0.72
N ASP A 29 44.72 6.30 0.76
CA ASP A 29 45.89 6.16 1.65
C ASP A 29 46.76 7.45 1.73
N THR A 30 46.74 8.26 0.68
CA THR A 30 47.44 9.57 0.62
C THR A 30 46.81 10.65 1.50
N ALA A 31 45.48 10.66 1.62
CA ALA A 31 44.77 11.65 2.46
C ALA A 31 44.90 11.29 3.94
N GLU A 32 44.87 10.00 4.26
CA GLU A 32 45.09 9.51 5.62
C GLU A 32 46.50 9.86 6.10
N ALA A 33 47.52 9.61 5.26
CA ALA A 33 48.90 9.98 5.54
C ALA A 33 49.09 11.49 5.74
N ALA A 34 48.47 12.34 4.88
CA ALA A 34 48.57 13.80 4.97
C ALA A 34 47.95 14.35 6.27
N VAL A 35 46.80 13.80 6.69
CA VAL A 35 46.14 14.24 7.92
C VAL A 35 46.85 13.73 9.19
N ILE A 36 47.38 12.50 9.16
CA ILE A 36 48.22 12.00 10.26
C ILE A 36 49.47 12.86 10.40
N THR A 37 50.10 13.25 9.28
CA THR A 37 51.27 14.14 9.26
C THR A 37 50.90 15.52 9.80
N GLN A 38 49.76 16.09 9.40
CA GLN A 38 49.31 17.42 9.85
C GLN A 38 48.91 17.43 11.35
N ILE A 39 48.33 16.35 11.86
CA ILE A 39 48.08 16.15 13.30
C ILE A 39 49.44 16.00 14.04
N GLN A 40 50.37 15.24 13.43
CA GLN A 40 51.70 15.04 13.97
C GLN A 40 52.49 16.32 14.06
N ASP A 41 52.44 17.20 13.07
CA ASP A 41 53.09 18.52 13.06
C ASP A 41 52.44 19.50 14.01
N THR A 42 51.10 19.48 14.12
CA THR A 42 50.37 20.42 14.98
C THR A 42 50.49 20.06 16.47
N PHE A 43 50.51 18.79 16.82
CA PHE A 43 50.58 18.30 18.19
C PHE A 43 51.93 17.70 18.57
N GLY A 44 52.86 17.55 17.58
CA GLY A 44 54.17 16.94 17.74
C GLY A 44 55.08 17.67 18.70
N GLY A 45 54.92 18.96 18.86
CA GLY A 45 55.62 19.78 19.82
C GLY A 45 55.14 19.60 21.26
N LEU A 46 53.88 19.08 21.47
CA LEU A 46 53.27 18.98 22.79
C LEU A 46 53.45 17.62 23.48
N LEU A 47 53.67 16.53 22.73
CA LEU A 47 53.53 15.18 23.24
C LEU A 47 54.69 14.21 22.99
N GLY A 48 55.84 14.66 22.57
CA GLY A 48 57.14 13.97 22.39
C GLY A 48 57.22 12.46 22.43
N GLY A 49 57.51 11.80 21.28
CA GLY A 49 57.98 10.42 21.20
C GLY A 49 57.03 9.40 20.54
N THR A 50 57.55 8.21 20.25
CA THR A 50 56.90 7.12 19.54
C THR A 50 55.63 6.59 20.20
N GLY A 51 55.31 6.93 21.45
CA GLY A 51 54.06 6.65 22.13
C GLY A 51 52.87 7.51 21.67
N MET A 52 53.12 8.54 20.89
CA MET A 52 52.22 9.58 20.42
C MET A 52 51.25 9.12 19.36
N LEU A 53 51.68 8.23 18.44
CA LEU A 53 50.78 7.62 17.45
C LEU A 53 49.66 6.81 18.11
N THR A 54 50.01 6.15 19.23
CA THR A 54 49.05 5.36 20.01
C THR A 54 48.06 6.27 20.77
N SER A 55 48.53 7.39 21.35
CA SER A 55 47.67 8.33 22.05
C SER A 55 46.77 9.13 21.10
N ALA A 56 47.29 9.53 19.93
CA ALA A 56 46.50 10.19 18.91
C ALA A 56 45.38 9.28 18.37
N ARG A 57 45.66 8.00 18.12
CA ARG A 57 44.64 7.03 17.70
C ARG A 57 43.57 6.80 18.76
N LEU A 58 43.94 6.78 20.03
CA LEU A 58 42.99 6.67 21.16
C LEU A 58 42.07 7.88 21.23
N ILE A 59 42.64 9.10 21.05
CA ILE A 59 41.84 10.33 21.00
C ILE A 59 40.87 10.34 19.84
N CYS A 60 41.35 9.95 18.64
CA CYS A 60 40.48 9.82 17.44
C CYS A 60 39.39 8.76 17.66
N ALA A 61 39.73 7.61 18.23
CA ALA A 61 38.75 6.55 18.53
C ALA A 61 37.68 7.05 19.52
N ALA A 62 38.08 7.77 20.56
CA ALA A 62 37.14 8.40 21.49
C ALA A 62 36.24 9.45 20.82
N ALA A 63 36.81 10.24 19.90
CA ALA A 63 36.06 11.23 19.12
C ALA A 63 35.01 10.56 18.22
N VAL A 64 35.35 9.43 17.53
CA VAL A 64 34.41 8.66 16.72
C VAL A 64 33.24 8.13 17.56
N ILE A 65 33.54 7.54 18.72
CA ILE A 65 32.50 7.03 19.63
C ILE A 65 31.56 8.17 20.06
N LEU A 66 32.12 9.34 20.41
CA LEU A 66 31.32 10.49 20.82
C LEU A 66 30.44 11.02 19.68
N VAL A 67 30.97 11.09 18.46
CA VAL A 67 30.22 11.54 17.26
C VAL A 67 29.08 10.58 16.94
N VAL A 68 29.35 9.28 16.91
CA VAL A 68 28.31 8.27 16.63
C VAL A 68 27.24 8.31 17.73
N TRP A 69 27.64 8.42 19.00
CA TRP A 69 26.70 8.51 20.10
C TRP A 69 25.80 9.76 20.00
N LEU A 70 26.38 10.94 19.71
CA LEU A 70 25.62 12.18 19.50
C LEU A 70 24.69 12.09 18.27
N ALA A 71 25.13 11.47 17.18
CA ALA A 71 24.32 11.27 16.00
C ALA A 71 23.11 10.37 16.32
N CYS A 72 23.31 9.26 17.02
CA CYS A 72 22.24 8.38 17.48
C CYS A 72 21.24 9.12 18.39
N ASP A 73 21.75 9.90 19.37
CA ASP A 73 20.88 10.68 20.27
C ASP A 73 20.08 11.75 19.54
N LEU A 74 20.66 12.39 18.52
CA LEU A 74 19.97 13.37 17.69
C LEU A 74 18.84 12.73 16.90
N VAL A 75 19.09 11.57 16.27
CA VAL A 75 18.05 10.81 15.52
C VAL A 75 16.95 10.35 16.47
N ILE A 76 17.30 9.84 17.66
CA ILE A 76 16.33 9.40 18.66
C ILE A 76 15.51 10.59 19.18
N ALA A 77 16.13 11.74 19.40
CA ALA A 77 15.43 12.96 19.81
C ALA A 77 14.45 13.46 18.74
N ALA A 78 14.85 13.41 17.47
CA ALA A 78 14.00 13.75 16.33
C ALA A 78 12.80 12.80 16.22
N LEU A 79 13.00 11.49 16.34
CA LEU A 79 11.93 10.50 16.34
C LEU A 79 10.95 10.72 17.51
N ASN A 80 11.46 10.92 18.71
CA ASN A 80 10.62 11.19 19.88
C ASN A 80 9.83 12.49 19.75
N TRP A 81 10.37 13.52 19.08
CA TRP A 81 9.67 14.76 18.80
C TRP A 81 8.53 14.57 17.80
N LEU A 82 8.77 13.82 16.71
CA LEU A 82 7.76 13.51 15.68
C LEU A 82 6.58 12.71 16.25
N VAL A 83 6.86 11.79 17.18
CA VAL A 83 5.84 10.84 17.68
C VAL A 83 5.13 11.34 18.95
N LYS A 84 5.58 12.42 19.57
CA LYS A 84 5.01 12.97 20.83
C LYS A 84 3.49 13.27 20.75
N LYS A 85 2.91 13.26 19.55
CA LYS A 85 1.50 13.60 19.29
C LYS A 85 0.54 12.39 19.33
N ASN A 86 1.01 11.12 19.34
CA ASN A 86 0.12 9.96 19.22
C ASN A 86 0.49 8.84 20.23
N ASN A 87 -0.43 8.55 21.15
CA ASN A 87 -0.20 7.58 22.24
C ASN A 87 0.03 6.13 21.79
N ASN A 88 -0.55 5.72 20.65
CA ASN A 88 -0.43 4.35 20.14
C ASN A 88 0.95 4.03 19.52
N SER A 89 1.79 5.04 19.32
CA SER A 89 3.09 4.89 18.66
C SER A 89 4.25 4.67 19.63
N ARG A 90 4.03 4.71 20.95
CA ARG A 90 5.13 4.62 21.94
C ARG A 90 5.88 3.29 21.90
N SER A 91 5.17 2.16 21.75
CA SER A 91 5.80 0.83 21.67
C SER A 91 6.62 0.66 20.40
N MET A 92 6.14 1.18 19.25
CA MET A 92 6.89 1.18 18.00
C MET A 92 8.17 2.02 18.09
N VAL A 93 8.09 3.20 18.71
CA VAL A 93 9.27 4.05 18.91
C VAL A 93 10.34 3.35 19.73
N GLY A 94 9.96 2.61 20.77
CA GLY A 94 10.91 1.82 21.57
C GLY A 94 11.70 0.81 20.72
N LEU A 95 11.04 0.13 19.77
CA LEU A 95 11.68 -0.79 18.84
C LEU A 95 12.67 -0.07 17.90
N PHE A 96 12.24 1.06 17.31
CA PHE A 96 13.11 1.86 16.43
C PHE A 96 14.31 2.44 17.19
N VAL A 97 14.13 2.91 18.40
CA VAL A 97 15.22 3.40 19.27
C VAL A 97 16.23 2.28 19.53
N SER A 98 15.77 1.06 19.84
CA SER A 98 16.66 -0.08 20.06
C SER A 98 17.43 -0.46 18.80
N MET A 99 16.77 -0.43 17.65
CA MET A 99 17.39 -0.70 16.34
C MET A 99 18.47 0.35 16.00
N ILE A 100 18.18 1.65 16.22
CA ILE A 100 19.15 2.73 15.99
C ILE A 100 20.36 2.57 16.90
N LYS A 101 20.16 2.27 18.18
CA LYS A 101 21.26 2.02 19.11
C LYS A 101 22.11 0.83 18.70
N PHE A 102 21.48 -0.26 18.26
CA PHE A 102 22.17 -1.46 17.78
C PHE A 102 23.00 -1.18 16.52
N LEU A 103 22.42 -0.48 15.53
CA LEU A 103 23.14 -0.07 14.32
C LEU A 103 24.25 0.91 14.64
N GLY A 104 24.01 1.88 15.52
CA GLY A 104 25.02 2.80 15.99
C GLY A 104 26.19 2.09 16.69
N PHE A 105 25.92 1.04 17.46
CA PHE A 105 26.96 0.21 18.09
C PHE A 105 27.81 -0.53 17.05
N ILE A 106 27.18 -1.11 16.00
CA ILE A 106 27.92 -1.79 14.92
C ILE A 106 28.79 -0.79 14.15
N ILE A 107 28.18 0.32 13.68
CA ILE A 107 28.87 1.34 12.89
C ILE A 107 30.00 2.00 13.72
N GLY A 108 29.69 2.42 14.94
CA GLY A 108 30.67 3.05 15.82
C GLY A 108 31.80 2.10 16.21
N GLY A 109 31.46 0.83 16.49
CA GLY A 109 32.44 -0.21 16.82
C GLY A 109 33.41 -0.51 15.66
N THR A 110 32.88 -0.74 14.47
CA THR A 110 33.69 -1.00 13.28
C THR A 110 34.57 0.21 12.91
N TRP A 111 34.02 1.42 12.98
CA TRP A 111 34.76 2.63 12.69
C TRP A 111 35.87 2.88 13.73
N THR A 112 35.59 2.67 15.01
CA THR A 112 36.58 2.74 16.08
C THR A 112 37.71 1.73 15.88
N LEU A 113 37.39 0.47 15.53
CA LEU A 113 38.41 -0.54 15.22
C LEU A 113 39.27 -0.16 14.02
N SER A 114 38.69 0.47 12.99
CA SER A 114 39.42 0.99 11.84
C SER A 114 40.45 2.03 12.24
N VAL A 115 40.05 3.02 13.05
CA VAL A 115 40.94 4.08 13.55
C VAL A 115 42.09 3.49 14.41
N LEU A 116 41.84 2.40 15.12
CA LEU A 116 42.86 1.68 15.88
C LEU A 116 43.80 0.85 15.01
N GLY A 117 43.56 0.79 13.67
CA GLY A 117 44.41 0.09 12.71
C GLY A 117 44.08 -1.40 12.56
N VAL A 118 42.92 -1.84 13.01
CA VAL A 118 42.45 -3.22 12.81
C VAL A 118 42.01 -3.41 11.37
N ASN A 119 42.48 -4.47 10.73
CA ASN A 119 42.03 -4.83 9.39
C ASN A 119 40.56 -5.33 9.42
N LEU A 120 39.65 -4.53 8.84
CA LEU A 120 38.22 -4.80 8.85
C LEU A 120 37.73 -5.64 7.66
N THR A 121 38.62 -6.08 6.73
CA THR A 121 38.22 -6.80 5.53
C THR A 121 37.39 -8.06 5.86
N GLY A 122 37.80 -8.85 6.83
CA GLY A 122 37.05 -10.03 7.28
C GLY A 122 35.71 -9.69 7.95
N ILE A 123 35.67 -8.55 8.68
CA ILE A 123 34.44 -8.08 9.35
C ILE A 123 33.45 -7.60 8.28
N PHE A 124 33.90 -6.82 7.29
CA PHE A 124 33.02 -6.38 6.21
C PHE A 124 32.53 -7.54 5.33
N ALA A 125 33.34 -8.54 5.09
CA ALA A 125 32.92 -9.75 4.38
C ALA A 125 31.80 -10.48 5.14
N SER A 126 31.95 -10.66 6.46
CA SER A 126 30.93 -11.31 7.28
C SER A 126 29.65 -10.46 7.42
N LEU A 127 29.77 -9.13 7.55
CA LEU A 127 28.63 -8.22 7.55
C LEU A 127 27.89 -8.21 6.20
N GLY A 128 28.63 -8.37 5.09
CA GLY A 128 28.05 -8.52 3.75
C GLY A 128 27.14 -9.75 3.66
N ILE A 129 27.60 -10.91 4.16
CA ILE A 129 26.79 -12.13 4.21
C ILE A 129 25.58 -11.94 5.15
N ALA A 130 25.80 -11.38 6.33
CA ALA A 130 24.72 -11.11 7.29
C ALA A 130 23.66 -10.16 6.69
N SER A 131 24.08 -9.14 5.94
CA SER A 131 23.16 -8.20 5.30
C SER A 131 22.30 -8.85 4.20
N LEU A 132 22.83 -9.85 3.49
CA LEU A 132 22.04 -10.62 2.52
C LEU A 132 20.95 -11.44 3.22
N ILE A 133 21.27 -12.08 4.34
CA ILE A 133 20.29 -12.85 5.13
C ILE A 133 19.16 -11.94 5.64
N VAL A 134 19.53 -10.78 6.19
CA VAL A 134 18.55 -9.78 6.65
C VAL A 134 17.75 -9.23 5.48
N GLY A 135 18.38 -8.98 4.34
CA GLY A 135 17.73 -8.50 3.11
C GLY A 135 16.67 -9.48 2.60
N PHE A 136 17.00 -10.77 2.51
CA PHE A 136 16.04 -11.81 2.15
C PHE A 136 14.90 -11.94 3.17
N GLY A 137 15.22 -11.82 4.46
CA GLY A 137 14.20 -11.82 5.52
C GLY A 137 13.26 -10.61 5.49
N ALA A 138 13.72 -9.47 4.98
CA ALA A 138 12.93 -8.22 4.87
C ALA A 138 12.32 -8.00 3.48
N GLN A 139 12.58 -8.87 2.50
CA GLN A 139 12.17 -8.70 1.10
C GLN A 139 10.68 -8.42 0.96
N SER A 140 9.81 -9.22 1.60
CA SER A 140 8.36 -9.04 1.52
C SER A 140 7.88 -7.69 2.09
N LEU A 141 8.54 -7.19 3.14
CA LEU A 141 8.20 -5.88 3.73
C LEU A 141 8.52 -4.73 2.77
N ILE A 142 9.64 -4.85 2.06
CA ILE A 142 10.05 -3.87 1.05
C ILE A 142 9.11 -3.93 -0.15
N GLU A 143 8.78 -5.13 -0.62
CA GLU A 143 7.83 -5.34 -1.72
C GLU A 143 6.45 -4.76 -1.38
N ASP A 144 5.92 -5.03 -0.18
CA ASP A 144 4.66 -4.44 0.30
C ASP A 144 4.70 -2.90 0.27
N ALA A 145 5.79 -2.31 0.77
CA ALA A 145 5.91 -0.85 0.85
C ALA A 145 6.01 -0.21 -0.54
N VAL A 146 6.80 -0.80 -1.43
CA VAL A 146 6.96 -0.33 -2.81
C VAL A 146 5.64 -0.44 -3.57
N THR A 147 4.97 -1.60 -3.48
CA THR A 147 3.66 -1.80 -4.12
C THR A 147 2.62 -0.81 -3.58
N GLY A 148 2.58 -0.58 -2.26
CA GLY A 148 1.67 0.41 -1.65
C GLY A 148 1.89 1.83 -2.18
N ILE A 149 3.14 2.23 -2.41
CA ILE A 149 3.47 3.51 -3.04
C ILE A 149 2.98 3.56 -4.49
N PHE A 150 3.20 2.50 -5.27
CA PHE A 150 2.76 2.44 -6.67
C PHE A 150 1.24 2.44 -6.80
N ILE A 151 0.50 1.73 -5.95
CA ILE A 151 -0.97 1.76 -5.91
C ILE A 151 -1.48 3.21 -5.82
N ILE A 152 -0.88 4.01 -4.92
CA ILE A 152 -1.27 5.41 -4.72
C ILE A 152 -0.79 6.27 -5.89
N PHE A 153 0.44 6.09 -6.36
CA PHE A 153 1.06 6.91 -7.40
C PHE A 153 0.37 6.72 -8.76
N GLU A 154 0.06 5.47 -9.13
CA GLU A 154 -0.65 5.14 -10.37
C GLU A 154 -2.17 5.36 -10.27
N GLY A 155 -2.69 5.58 -9.06
CA GLY A 155 -4.12 5.76 -8.83
C GLY A 155 -4.92 4.54 -9.24
N GLN A 156 -4.44 3.32 -8.97
CA GLN A 156 -5.15 2.09 -9.31
C GLN A 156 -6.51 2.06 -8.63
N TYR A 157 -6.57 2.45 -7.37
CA TYR A 157 -7.79 2.71 -6.59
C TYR A 157 -7.49 3.69 -5.46
N HIS A 158 -8.55 4.30 -4.91
CA HIS A 158 -8.48 5.27 -3.82
C HIS A 158 -9.30 4.80 -2.61
N VAL A 159 -9.07 5.44 -1.47
CA VAL A 159 -9.93 5.25 -0.30
C VAL A 159 -11.35 5.71 -0.65
N GLY A 160 -12.33 4.84 -0.42
CA GLY A 160 -13.73 5.02 -0.80
C GLY A 160 -14.13 4.25 -2.06
N ASP A 161 -13.20 3.82 -2.91
CA ASP A 161 -13.51 3.02 -4.10
C ASP A 161 -14.02 1.62 -3.70
N ILE A 162 -14.94 1.09 -4.50
CA ILE A 162 -15.37 -0.30 -4.40
C ILE A 162 -14.52 -1.13 -5.35
N ILE A 163 -13.80 -2.10 -4.78
CA ILE A 163 -12.91 -3.00 -5.51
C ILE A 163 -13.28 -4.45 -5.28
N VAL A 164 -12.84 -5.32 -6.19
CA VAL A 164 -12.94 -6.77 -6.03
C VAL A 164 -11.53 -7.36 -6.02
N LEU A 165 -11.18 -8.04 -4.93
CA LEU A 165 -9.92 -8.76 -4.73
C LEU A 165 -10.23 -10.23 -4.41
N ASP A 166 -9.77 -11.15 -5.26
CA ASP A 166 -9.99 -12.60 -5.08
C ASP A 166 -11.46 -12.95 -4.80
N GLY A 167 -12.39 -12.34 -5.54
CA GLY A 167 -13.82 -12.54 -5.35
C GLY A 167 -14.44 -11.77 -4.16
N PHE A 168 -13.65 -11.16 -3.30
CA PHE A 168 -14.14 -10.34 -2.20
C PHE A 168 -14.39 -8.91 -2.69
N ARG A 169 -15.66 -8.50 -2.74
CA ARG A 169 -16.08 -7.15 -3.11
C ARG A 169 -16.23 -6.30 -1.86
N GLY A 170 -15.54 -5.17 -1.80
CA GLY A 170 -15.61 -4.27 -0.65
C GLY A 170 -15.14 -2.85 -0.98
N THR A 171 -15.47 -1.93 -0.08
CA THR A 171 -15.01 -0.53 -0.13
C THR A 171 -13.64 -0.41 0.51
N VAL A 172 -12.72 0.26 -0.15
CA VAL A 172 -11.38 0.55 0.37
C VAL A 172 -11.51 1.51 1.56
N LYS A 173 -11.19 1.04 2.76
CA LYS A 173 -11.21 1.86 3.98
C LYS A 173 -9.89 2.54 4.24
N LYS A 174 -8.79 1.85 3.92
CA LYS A 174 -7.44 2.35 4.19
C LYS A 174 -6.44 1.71 3.23
N ILE A 175 -5.56 2.53 2.71
CA ILE A 175 -4.32 2.11 2.02
C ILE A 175 -3.17 2.48 2.95
N GLY A 176 -2.50 1.47 3.50
CA GLY A 176 -1.33 1.62 4.35
C GLY A 176 -0.04 1.38 3.59
N VAL A 177 1.10 1.59 4.25
CA VAL A 177 2.42 1.33 3.65
C VAL A 177 2.57 -0.15 3.28
N ARG A 178 2.06 -1.05 4.12
CA ARG A 178 2.21 -2.49 3.95
C ARG A 178 0.92 -3.19 3.51
N THR A 179 -0.24 -2.69 3.95
CA THR A 179 -1.52 -3.40 3.80
C THR A 179 -2.61 -2.47 3.32
N THR A 180 -3.51 -3.00 2.49
CA THR A 180 -4.79 -2.39 2.14
C THR A 180 -5.91 -3.08 2.91
N CYS A 181 -6.83 -2.29 3.48
CA CYS A 181 -8.01 -2.76 4.19
C CYS A 181 -9.26 -2.44 3.36
N ILE A 182 -10.07 -3.46 3.07
CA ILE A 182 -11.35 -3.35 2.38
C ILE A 182 -12.47 -3.92 3.25
N GLU A 183 -13.67 -3.35 3.15
CA GLU A 183 -14.84 -3.73 3.96
C GLU A 183 -16.03 -4.01 3.06
N ASP A 184 -16.66 -5.16 3.25
CA ASP A 184 -17.85 -5.55 2.49
C ASP A 184 -19.12 -4.87 3.01
N ALA A 185 -20.24 -5.10 2.34
CA ALA A 185 -21.55 -4.58 2.75
C ALA A 185 -22.07 -5.22 4.07
N GLY A 186 -21.49 -6.33 4.51
CA GLY A 186 -21.79 -6.99 5.77
C GLY A 186 -20.96 -6.49 6.95
N GLY A 187 -20.01 -5.55 6.70
CA GLY A 187 -19.10 -5.03 7.71
C GLY A 187 -17.85 -5.91 7.94
N ASN A 188 -17.66 -6.98 7.15
CA ASN A 188 -16.45 -7.78 7.24
C ASN A 188 -15.27 -7.06 6.63
N GLN A 189 -14.14 -7.04 7.35
CA GLN A 189 -12.91 -6.42 6.88
C GLN A 189 -11.93 -7.48 6.38
N LYS A 190 -11.46 -7.31 5.14
CA LYS A 190 -10.35 -8.08 4.57
C LYS A 190 -9.12 -7.19 4.55
N ILE A 191 -8.06 -7.61 5.25
CA ILE A 191 -6.76 -6.94 5.27
C ILE A 191 -5.82 -7.78 4.41
N VAL A 192 -5.26 -7.15 3.37
CA VAL A 192 -4.39 -7.82 2.38
C VAL A 192 -3.06 -7.08 2.33
N ASN A 193 -1.95 -7.82 2.26
CA ASN A 193 -0.64 -7.21 2.01
C ASN A 193 -0.64 -6.60 0.61
N ASN A 194 0.00 -5.45 0.45
CA ASN A 194 0.00 -4.76 -0.83
C ASN A 194 0.66 -5.60 -1.93
N SER A 195 1.72 -6.35 -1.63
CA SER A 195 2.42 -7.25 -2.57
C SER A 195 1.56 -8.43 -3.06
N ASP A 196 0.55 -8.83 -2.28
CA ASP A 196 -0.38 -9.89 -2.65
C ASP A 196 -1.48 -9.41 -3.62
N ILE A 197 -1.64 -8.07 -3.78
CA ILE A 197 -2.62 -7.46 -4.67
C ILE A 197 -2.05 -7.44 -6.10
N ARG A 198 -2.23 -8.57 -6.81
CA ARG A 198 -1.74 -8.71 -8.20
C ARG A 198 -2.80 -8.31 -9.22
N ASN A 199 -4.05 -8.65 -8.96
CA ASN A 199 -5.17 -8.37 -9.84
C ASN A 199 -6.28 -7.69 -9.04
N VAL A 200 -6.64 -6.47 -9.42
CA VAL A 200 -7.71 -5.71 -8.81
C VAL A 200 -8.71 -5.27 -9.87
N GLN A 201 -10.01 -5.45 -9.58
CA GLN A 201 -11.06 -4.86 -10.37
C GLN A 201 -11.60 -3.64 -9.63
N ASN A 202 -11.34 -2.44 -10.14
CA ASN A 202 -11.93 -1.21 -9.61
C ASN A 202 -13.32 -1.02 -10.26
N ARG A 203 -14.38 -1.10 -9.44
CA ARG A 203 -15.76 -0.93 -9.85
C ARG A 203 -16.25 0.52 -9.80
N SER A 204 -15.56 1.37 -9.03
CA SER A 204 -15.97 2.78 -8.87
C SER A 204 -15.47 3.70 -9.98
N ARG A 205 -14.52 3.23 -10.80
CA ARG A 205 -13.91 4.06 -11.85
C ARG A 205 -14.84 4.36 -13.02
N ASN A 206 -15.74 3.46 -13.30
CA ASN A 206 -16.75 3.58 -14.36
C ASN A 206 -18.14 3.32 -13.78
N THR A 207 -19.17 3.63 -14.58
CA THR A 207 -20.53 3.26 -14.26
C THR A 207 -20.69 1.75 -14.23
N SER A 208 -21.44 1.25 -13.26
CA SER A 208 -21.85 -0.14 -13.18
C SER A 208 -23.16 -0.37 -13.94
N VAL A 209 -23.34 -1.57 -14.45
CA VAL A 209 -24.51 -1.95 -15.22
C VAL A 209 -25.35 -2.92 -14.42
N ALA A 210 -26.54 -2.50 -14.01
CA ALA A 210 -27.55 -3.38 -13.46
C ALA A 210 -28.24 -4.12 -14.62
N VAL A 211 -28.31 -5.45 -14.54
CA VAL A 211 -28.87 -6.31 -15.58
C VAL A 211 -30.15 -6.96 -15.07
N CYS A 212 -31.20 -6.93 -15.87
CA CYS A 212 -32.43 -7.69 -15.63
C CYS A 212 -32.61 -8.66 -16.80
N ASP A 213 -32.57 -9.94 -16.50
CA ASP A 213 -32.89 -11.02 -17.44
C ASP A 213 -34.35 -11.40 -17.19
N LEU A 214 -35.24 -10.87 -18.04
CA LEU A 214 -36.67 -11.05 -17.97
C LEU A 214 -37.08 -12.28 -18.80
N SER A 215 -37.61 -13.30 -18.11
CA SER A 215 -38.15 -14.51 -18.76
C SER A 215 -39.60 -14.31 -19.15
N ILE A 216 -39.95 -14.54 -20.43
CA ILE A 216 -41.32 -14.52 -20.94
C ILE A 216 -41.68 -15.88 -21.54
N SER A 217 -43.00 -16.18 -21.63
CA SER A 217 -43.48 -17.40 -22.26
C SER A 217 -43.12 -17.45 -23.75
N TYR A 218 -42.88 -18.65 -24.30
CA TYR A 218 -42.73 -18.88 -25.72
C TYR A 218 -43.97 -18.52 -26.53
N ASP A 219 -45.16 -18.54 -25.89
CA ASP A 219 -46.42 -18.16 -26.52
C ASP A 219 -46.62 -16.63 -26.62
N SER A 220 -45.76 -15.84 -25.99
CA SER A 220 -45.83 -14.38 -26.05
C SER A 220 -45.33 -13.86 -27.39
N ASP A 221 -46.03 -12.87 -27.95
CA ASP A 221 -45.51 -12.13 -29.12
C ASP A 221 -44.39 -11.18 -28.69
N ILE A 222 -43.16 -11.53 -29.06
CA ILE A 222 -41.96 -10.77 -28.74
C ILE A 222 -42.09 -9.30 -29.19
N ARG A 223 -42.68 -9.04 -30.36
CA ARG A 223 -42.81 -7.68 -30.92
C ARG A 223 -43.73 -6.82 -30.07
N GLU A 224 -44.81 -7.40 -29.54
CA GLU A 224 -45.71 -6.70 -28.63
C GLU A 224 -45.01 -6.43 -27.29
N VAL A 225 -44.27 -7.40 -26.75
CA VAL A 225 -43.48 -7.23 -25.49
C VAL A 225 -42.42 -6.14 -25.67
N GLU A 226 -41.70 -6.12 -26.77
CA GLU A 226 -40.72 -5.09 -27.11
C GLU A 226 -41.33 -3.68 -27.15
N LYS A 227 -42.51 -3.52 -27.71
CA LYS A 227 -43.23 -2.22 -27.71
C LYS A 227 -43.57 -1.77 -26.30
N VAL A 228 -44.05 -2.69 -25.45
CA VAL A 228 -44.36 -2.42 -24.05
C VAL A 228 -43.12 -2.03 -23.26
N ILE A 229 -42.02 -2.75 -23.44
CA ILE A 229 -40.74 -2.43 -22.83
C ILE A 229 -40.29 -1.02 -23.28
N ALA A 230 -40.26 -0.76 -24.58
CA ALA A 230 -39.84 0.54 -25.14
C ALA A 230 -40.68 1.71 -24.59
N ALA A 231 -41.99 1.52 -24.39
CA ALA A 231 -42.86 2.55 -23.79
C ALA A 231 -42.67 2.72 -22.27
N THR A 232 -42.21 1.68 -21.59
CA THR A 232 -42.05 1.65 -20.12
C THR A 232 -40.71 2.23 -19.67
N LEU A 233 -39.60 1.94 -20.36
CA LEU A 233 -38.26 2.33 -19.94
C LEU A 233 -38.10 3.86 -19.73
N PRO A 234 -38.62 4.77 -20.59
CA PRO A 234 -38.53 6.21 -20.34
C PRO A 234 -39.30 6.64 -19.10
N LYS A 235 -40.47 6.04 -18.82
CA LYS A 235 -41.25 6.30 -17.61
C LYS A 235 -40.52 5.85 -16.35
N LEU A 236 -39.87 4.69 -16.44
CA LEU A 236 -39.02 4.15 -15.39
C LEU A 236 -37.86 5.09 -15.07
N HIS A 237 -37.16 5.58 -16.10
CA HIS A 237 -36.09 6.55 -15.92
C HIS A 237 -36.58 7.83 -15.27
N ALA A 238 -37.71 8.39 -15.70
CA ALA A 238 -38.28 9.58 -15.09
C ALA A 238 -38.63 9.38 -13.62
N LYS A 239 -39.15 8.19 -13.25
CA LYS A 239 -39.48 7.84 -11.86
C LYS A 239 -38.25 7.64 -10.95
N TYR A 240 -37.16 7.12 -11.50
CA TYR A 240 -35.93 6.78 -10.78
C TYR A 240 -34.69 7.51 -11.31
N SER A 241 -34.84 8.76 -11.69
CA SER A 241 -33.78 9.57 -12.32
C SER A 241 -32.54 9.77 -11.44
N LYS A 242 -32.65 9.62 -10.09
CA LYS A 242 -31.50 9.65 -9.17
C LYS A 242 -30.77 8.31 -9.06
N LEU A 243 -31.39 7.22 -9.48
CA LEU A 243 -30.85 5.87 -9.38
C LEU A 243 -30.22 5.44 -10.70
N PHE A 244 -30.93 5.63 -11.80
CA PHE A 244 -30.49 5.28 -13.15
C PHE A 244 -29.85 6.50 -13.80
N LEU A 245 -28.55 6.40 -14.11
CA LEU A 245 -27.76 7.50 -14.69
C LEU A 245 -28.23 7.84 -16.11
N THR A 246 -28.64 6.82 -16.86
CA THR A 246 -29.18 6.94 -18.19
C THR A 246 -30.52 6.21 -18.28
N CYS A 247 -31.29 6.46 -19.36
CA CYS A 247 -32.48 5.66 -19.60
C CYS A 247 -32.09 4.19 -19.75
N PRO A 248 -32.74 3.26 -18.99
CA PRO A 248 -32.49 1.83 -19.16
C PRO A 248 -32.72 1.41 -20.63
N ARG A 249 -31.96 0.42 -21.05
CA ARG A 249 -31.91 -0.02 -22.46
C ARG A 249 -32.31 -1.47 -22.58
N TYR A 250 -33.13 -1.76 -23.57
CA TYR A 250 -33.42 -3.12 -24.01
C TYR A 250 -32.29 -3.59 -24.93
N MET A 251 -31.75 -4.75 -24.66
CA MET A 251 -30.60 -5.31 -25.41
C MET A 251 -31.01 -6.38 -26.41
N GLY A 252 -32.23 -6.88 -26.31
CA GLY A 252 -32.74 -7.94 -27.15
C GLY A 252 -32.97 -9.26 -26.42
N VAL A 253 -33.18 -10.32 -27.20
CA VAL A 253 -33.27 -11.69 -26.71
C VAL A 253 -31.87 -12.16 -26.35
N GLU A 254 -31.63 -12.48 -25.06
CA GLU A 254 -30.36 -12.97 -24.55
C GLU A 254 -30.17 -14.45 -24.81
N SER A 255 -31.23 -15.24 -24.55
CA SER A 255 -31.20 -16.68 -24.76
C SER A 255 -32.59 -17.26 -24.90
N LEU A 256 -32.65 -18.43 -25.52
CA LEU A 256 -33.84 -19.31 -25.61
C LEU A 256 -33.62 -20.40 -24.54
N GLY A 257 -34.28 -20.25 -23.38
CA GLY A 257 -34.15 -21.18 -22.26
C GLY A 257 -35.07 -22.41 -22.41
N GLU A 258 -34.96 -23.32 -21.43
CA GLU A 258 -35.75 -24.58 -21.45
C GLU A 258 -37.26 -24.33 -21.36
N SER A 259 -37.72 -23.29 -20.69
CA SER A 259 -39.15 -22.99 -20.50
C SER A 259 -39.50 -21.53 -20.75
N SER A 260 -38.57 -20.71 -21.23
CA SER A 260 -38.77 -19.26 -21.42
C SER A 260 -37.84 -18.67 -22.45
N VAL A 261 -38.27 -17.56 -23.07
CA VAL A 261 -37.42 -16.65 -23.82
C VAL A 261 -36.89 -15.60 -22.86
N VAL A 262 -35.58 -15.43 -22.75
CA VAL A 262 -34.93 -14.50 -21.85
C VAL A 262 -34.61 -13.20 -22.59
N LEU A 263 -35.19 -12.09 -22.11
CA LEU A 263 -34.96 -10.72 -22.60
C LEU A 263 -34.04 -9.98 -21.69
N ARG A 264 -33.00 -9.34 -22.23
CA ARG A 264 -32.05 -8.57 -21.41
C ARG A 264 -32.33 -7.08 -21.43
N ILE A 265 -32.50 -6.51 -20.25
CA ILE A 265 -32.62 -5.07 -20.00
C ILE A 265 -31.48 -4.64 -19.10
N ILE A 266 -30.83 -3.54 -19.44
CA ILE A 266 -29.72 -2.99 -18.66
C ILE A 266 -29.98 -1.55 -18.22
N ALA A 267 -29.41 -1.16 -17.08
CA ALA A 267 -29.45 0.19 -16.58
C ALA A 267 -28.10 0.60 -16.01
N ASP A 268 -27.62 1.78 -16.41
CA ASP A 268 -26.38 2.34 -15.89
C ASP A 268 -26.63 2.95 -14.49
N VAL A 269 -25.84 2.55 -13.51
CA VAL A 269 -25.95 2.96 -12.12
C VAL A 269 -24.57 3.29 -11.55
N THR A 270 -24.51 4.03 -10.45
CA THR A 270 -23.26 4.11 -9.67
C THR A 270 -23.02 2.77 -8.98
N GLU A 271 -21.76 2.41 -8.76
CA GLU A 271 -21.42 1.14 -8.10
C GLU A 271 -22.01 1.04 -6.68
N GLU A 272 -22.11 2.14 -5.97
CA GLU A 272 -22.76 2.22 -4.66
C GLU A 272 -24.23 1.78 -4.73
N ASN A 273 -24.91 2.17 -5.79
CA ASN A 273 -26.33 1.89 -6.03
C ASN A 273 -26.57 0.60 -6.85
N PHE A 274 -25.53 -0.17 -7.16
CA PHE A 274 -25.64 -1.35 -8.02
C PHE A 274 -26.74 -2.32 -7.57
N PHE A 275 -26.73 -2.74 -6.31
CA PHE A 275 -27.72 -3.68 -5.79
C PHE A 275 -29.13 -3.09 -5.72
N LEU A 276 -29.25 -1.81 -5.41
CA LEU A 276 -30.53 -1.12 -5.40
C LEU A 276 -31.08 -1.01 -6.82
N GLY A 277 -30.23 -0.62 -7.76
CA GLY A 277 -30.60 -0.54 -9.18
C GLY A 277 -31.05 -1.89 -9.76
N TYR A 278 -30.26 -2.93 -9.50
CA TYR A 278 -30.59 -4.30 -9.91
C TYR A 278 -31.97 -4.75 -9.38
N ARG A 279 -32.22 -4.60 -8.07
CA ARG A 279 -33.50 -5.00 -7.44
C ARG A 279 -34.65 -4.15 -7.93
N THR A 280 -34.43 -2.85 -8.12
CA THR A 280 -35.47 -1.94 -8.63
C THR A 280 -35.82 -2.25 -10.07
N LEU A 281 -34.84 -2.51 -10.91
CA LEU A 281 -35.05 -2.85 -12.33
C LEU A 281 -35.89 -4.16 -12.42
N ASN A 282 -35.48 -5.21 -11.72
CA ASN A 282 -36.22 -6.48 -11.70
C ASN A 282 -37.66 -6.29 -11.20
N ARG A 283 -37.86 -5.53 -10.12
CA ARG A 283 -39.19 -5.26 -9.58
C ARG A 283 -40.09 -4.54 -10.57
N GLU A 284 -39.58 -3.49 -11.21
CA GLU A 284 -40.38 -2.71 -12.15
C GLU A 284 -40.66 -3.46 -13.43
N MET A 285 -39.75 -4.33 -13.90
CA MET A 285 -40.02 -5.22 -15.03
C MET A 285 -41.13 -6.26 -14.71
N LYS A 286 -41.10 -6.82 -13.49
CA LYS A 286 -42.19 -7.72 -13.04
C LYS A 286 -43.53 -6.97 -12.98
N LEU A 287 -43.57 -5.76 -12.44
CA LEU A 287 -44.81 -4.97 -12.38
C LEU A 287 -45.33 -4.61 -13.80
N MET A 288 -44.43 -4.31 -14.72
CA MET A 288 -44.76 -4.07 -16.10
C MET A 288 -45.43 -5.30 -16.74
N CYS A 289 -44.87 -6.50 -16.55
CA CYS A 289 -45.45 -7.73 -17.04
C CYS A 289 -46.86 -7.96 -16.49
N ASP A 290 -47.06 -7.76 -15.19
CA ASP A 290 -48.37 -7.92 -14.54
C ASP A 290 -49.40 -6.92 -15.08
N GLN A 291 -49.00 -5.68 -15.33
CA GLN A 291 -49.91 -4.64 -15.88
C GLN A 291 -50.34 -4.89 -17.34
N HIS A 292 -49.50 -5.53 -18.14
CA HIS A 292 -49.77 -5.76 -19.54
C HIS A 292 -50.15 -7.21 -19.89
N GLY A 293 -50.30 -8.07 -18.87
CA GLY A 293 -50.67 -9.47 -19.07
C GLY A 293 -49.57 -10.29 -19.73
N ILE A 294 -48.29 -9.87 -19.63
CA ILE A 294 -47.14 -10.61 -20.12
C ILE A 294 -46.86 -11.77 -19.18
N GLU A 295 -46.95 -13.00 -19.64
CA GLU A 295 -46.73 -14.17 -18.80
C GLU A 295 -45.24 -14.40 -18.56
N ILE A 296 -44.89 -14.54 -17.26
CA ILE A 296 -43.59 -15.05 -16.79
C ILE A 296 -43.83 -16.54 -16.48
N PRO A 297 -43.33 -17.47 -17.30
CA PRO A 297 -43.66 -18.87 -17.15
C PRO A 297 -43.02 -19.51 -15.94
N PHE A 298 -43.73 -20.47 -15.38
CA PHE A 298 -43.14 -21.46 -14.47
C PHE A 298 -42.36 -22.50 -15.29
N ASN A 299 -41.50 -23.28 -14.62
CA ASN A 299 -40.81 -24.38 -15.29
C ASN A 299 -41.83 -25.35 -15.89
N GLN A 300 -41.73 -25.61 -17.18
CA GLN A 300 -42.62 -26.51 -17.96
C GLN A 300 -41.97 -27.88 -18.04
N ILE A 301 -42.74 -28.95 -17.77
CA ILE A 301 -42.31 -30.34 -17.91
C ILE A 301 -43.32 -31.08 -18.78
N VAL A 302 -42.86 -31.66 -19.85
CA VAL A 302 -43.70 -32.54 -20.71
C VAL A 302 -43.57 -33.95 -20.17
N VAL A 303 -44.68 -34.51 -19.71
CA VAL A 303 -44.76 -35.89 -19.23
C VAL A 303 -45.39 -36.78 -20.28
N HIS A 304 -44.63 -37.72 -20.85
CA HIS A 304 -45.11 -38.74 -21.73
C HIS A 304 -45.53 -39.99 -20.92
N GLN A 305 -46.82 -40.31 -20.90
CA GLN A 305 -47.27 -41.58 -20.33
C GLN A 305 -47.00 -42.70 -21.32
N ALA A 306 -46.25 -43.71 -20.92
CA ALA A 306 -46.11 -44.93 -21.71
C ALA A 306 -47.48 -45.62 -21.82
N GLN A 307 -47.99 -45.79 -23.04
CA GLN A 307 -49.14 -46.66 -23.26
C GLN A 307 -48.66 -48.11 -23.17
N ASN A 308 -49.17 -48.86 -22.19
CA ASN A 308 -48.96 -50.32 -22.06
C ASN A 308 -49.75 -51.05 -23.13
#